data_d6cdb79f986b3ea3513564980b69a2eb
#
_entry.id   d6cdb79f986b3ea3513564980b69a2eb
#
_cell.length_a   1.000
_cell.length_b   1.000
_cell.length_c   1.000
_cell.angle_alpha   90.00
_cell.angle_beta   90.00
_cell.angle_gamma   90.00
#
_symmetry.space_group_name_H-M   'P 1'
#
loop_
_entity.id
_entity.type
_entity.pdbx_description
1 polymer ?
#
loop_
_entity_poly.entity_id
_entity_poly.type
_entity_poly.pdbx_seq_one_letter_code
_entity_poly.pdbx_strand_id
1 'polypeptide(L)'
;EEYRQRSKYWFSDWTDGWSSHTIPAALFMFFATFTSTLALGQHVFEATQGAIGVPEYLLMNSVAGVLYSLVGCQPLLVLRPTGPITLILTTLYQLTQANGLHFFPFLACTGIFVGVLMFLIAVLELSQYMENLTLFGKDVFACFVCSIYIWDGLSGVAALFDRHPEEGAKCLLSLNYTLTIVVLALWFSHAPYSRLFTARVREFLAEYALPLSILLVMSLSPLCTFRTTFTIRVHESKHSGEWFLSSSRPLFPDMSVLGGQGVLLAAMM
;
A
#
# COMPACT_ATOMS: atom_id res chain seq x y z
N GLU A 1 3.17 -25.89 14.72
CA GLU A 1 1.97 -26.64 15.13
C GLU A 1 0.70 -25.98 14.60
N GLU A 2 0.58 -24.67 14.71
CA GLU A 2 -0.53 -23.84 14.23
C GLU A 2 -0.74 -23.94 12.71
N TYR A 3 0.34 -23.84 11.91
CA TYR A 3 0.28 -24.03 10.46
C TYR A 3 -0.26 -25.42 10.07
N ARG A 4 0.17 -26.47 10.78
CA ARG A 4 -0.28 -27.85 10.53
C ARG A 4 -1.75 -28.07 10.89
N GLN A 5 -2.27 -27.34 11.86
CA GLN A 5 -3.69 -27.39 12.22
C GLN A 5 -4.51 -26.62 11.20
N ARG A 6 -4.06 -25.44 10.79
CA ARG A 6 -4.76 -24.58 9.82
C ARG A 6 -4.76 -25.11 8.40
N SER A 7 -3.69 -25.76 7.95
CA SER A 7 -3.58 -26.29 6.59
C SER A 7 -4.67 -27.32 6.26
N LYS A 8 -5.28 -27.95 7.25
CA LYS A 8 -6.41 -28.87 7.05
C LYS A 8 -7.68 -28.17 6.59
N TYR A 9 -7.84 -26.91 6.95
CA TYR A 9 -9.03 -26.10 6.64
C TYR A 9 -8.81 -25.20 5.43
N TRP A 10 -7.62 -25.20 4.83
CA TRP A 10 -7.27 -24.33 3.73
C TRP A 10 -8.28 -24.41 2.56
N PHE A 11 -8.69 -25.62 2.20
CA PHE A 11 -9.64 -25.80 1.11
C PHE A 11 -11.05 -25.33 1.50
N SER A 12 -11.48 -25.57 2.74
CA SER A 12 -12.81 -25.10 3.21
C SER A 12 -12.85 -23.57 3.32
N ASP A 13 -11.76 -22.92 3.69
CA ASP A 13 -11.68 -21.45 3.72
C ASP A 13 -11.97 -20.82 2.34
N TRP A 14 -11.57 -21.52 1.26
CA TRP A 14 -11.86 -21.08 -0.12
C TRP A 14 -13.28 -21.38 -0.56
N THR A 15 -13.85 -22.51 -0.17
CA THR A 15 -15.18 -22.94 -0.63
C THR A 15 -16.31 -22.34 0.20
N ASP A 16 -16.15 -22.30 1.52
CA ASP A 16 -17.20 -21.85 2.45
C ASP A 16 -17.30 -20.33 2.55
N GLY A 17 -16.26 -19.61 2.13
CA GLY A 17 -16.19 -18.15 2.14
C GLY A 17 -17.08 -17.44 1.09
N TRP A 18 -17.70 -18.18 0.17
CA TRP A 18 -18.54 -17.59 -0.88
C TRP A 18 -19.93 -17.24 -0.37
N SER A 19 -20.14 -15.96 -0.11
CA SER A 19 -21.44 -15.37 0.26
C SER A 19 -21.74 -14.14 -0.57
N SER A 20 -22.97 -13.62 -0.50
CA SER A 20 -23.33 -12.36 -1.16
C SER A 20 -22.49 -11.16 -0.70
N HIS A 21 -21.91 -11.22 0.50
CA HIS A 21 -21.06 -10.17 1.08
C HIS A 21 -19.58 -10.28 0.67
N THR A 22 -19.15 -11.38 0.06
CA THR A 22 -17.76 -11.60 -0.34
C THR A 22 -17.32 -10.65 -1.45
N ILE A 23 -18.19 -10.41 -2.44
CA ILE A 23 -17.90 -9.50 -3.56
C ILE A 23 -17.74 -8.04 -3.07
N PRO A 24 -18.67 -7.47 -2.28
CA PRO A 24 -18.48 -6.14 -1.68
C PRO A 24 -17.19 -6.01 -0.87
N ALA A 25 -16.92 -7.00 -0.01
CA ALA A 25 -15.70 -7.00 0.80
C ALA A 25 -14.43 -7.03 -0.07
N ALA A 26 -14.40 -7.88 -1.11
CA ALA A 26 -13.28 -7.95 -2.04
C ALA A 26 -13.06 -6.63 -2.80
N LEU A 27 -14.12 -5.99 -3.28
CA LEU A 27 -14.05 -4.69 -3.95
C LEU A 27 -13.61 -3.59 -3.00
N PHE A 28 -14.15 -3.55 -1.79
CA PHE A 28 -13.72 -2.59 -0.77
C PHE A 28 -12.21 -2.73 -0.50
N MET A 29 -11.74 -3.94 -0.25
CA MET A 29 -10.32 -4.21 0.01
C MET A 29 -9.44 -3.91 -1.20
N PHE A 30 -9.92 -4.20 -2.42
CA PHE A 30 -9.21 -3.83 -3.65
C PHE A 30 -9.00 -2.32 -3.74
N PHE A 31 -10.04 -1.52 -3.62
CA PHE A 31 -9.91 -0.06 -3.70
C PHE A 31 -9.08 0.51 -2.54
N ALA A 32 -9.23 -0.01 -1.33
CA ALA A 32 -8.45 0.43 -0.18
C ALA A 32 -6.95 0.13 -0.35
N THR A 33 -6.60 -1.08 -0.81
CA THR A 33 -5.20 -1.45 -1.05
C THR A 33 -4.62 -0.78 -2.29
N PHE A 34 -5.36 -0.72 -3.39
CA PHE A 34 -4.93 -0.11 -4.64
C PHE A 34 -4.60 1.37 -4.46
N THR A 35 -5.50 2.13 -3.83
CA THR A 35 -5.31 3.56 -3.61
C THR A 35 -4.10 3.85 -2.72
N SER A 36 -3.94 3.09 -1.61
CA SER A 36 -2.78 3.25 -0.73
C SER A 36 -1.48 2.85 -1.42
N THR A 37 -1.49 1.80 -2.24
CA THR A 37 -0.32 1.35 -3.00
C THR A 37 0.09 2.38 -4.06
N LEU A 38 -0.87 3.01 -4.73
CA LEU A 38 -0.60 4.10 -5.68
C LEU A 38 0.04 5.29 -4.98
N ALA A 39 -0.53 5.75 -3.86
CA ALA A 39 -0.03 6.91 -3.13
C ALA A 39 1.38 6.68 -2.60
N LEU A 40 1.62 5.55 -1.93
CA LEU A 40 2.94 5.20 -1.41
C LEU A 40 3.94 4.88 -2.52
N GLY A 41 3.50 4.25 -3.62
CA GLY A 41 4.32 4.02 -4.80
C GLY A 41 4.80 5.32 -5.45
N GLN A 42 3.93 6.33 -5.54
CA GLN A 42 4.32 7.65 -6.02
C GLN A 42 5.33 8.32 -5.08
N HIS A 43 5.13 8.22 -3.78
CA HIS A 43 6.08 8.74 -2.79
C HIS A 43 7.45 8.07 -2.92
N VAL A 44 7.50 6.74 -3.07
CA VAL A 44 8.74 6.00 -3.31
C VAL A 44 9.40 6.42 -4.62
N PHE A 45 8.63 6.56 -5.70
CA PHE A 45 9.14 7.01 -6.99
C PHE A 45 9.86 8.37 -6.88
N GLU A 46 9.24 9.33 -6.20
CA GLU A 46 9.83 10.65 -5.99
C GLU A 46 11.06 10.60 -5.07
N ALA A 47 10.98 9.86 -3.97
CA ALA A 47 12.08 9.76 -3.00
C ALA A 47 13.29 8.97 -3.52
N THR A 48 13.08 8.02 -4.43
CA THR A 48 14.14 7.21 -5.06
C THR A 48 14.58 7.75 -6.42
N GLN A 49 14.16 8.97 -6.79
CA GLN A 49 14.51 9.60 -8.06
C GLN A 49 14.17 8.72 -9.28
N GLY A 50 13.07 7.99 -9.20
CA GLY A 50 12.59 7.11 -10.26
C GLY A 50 13.23 5.72 -10.30
N ALA A 51 14.03 5.34 -9.30
CA ALA A 51 14.62 4.00 -9.26
C ALA A 51 13.55 2.90 -9.11
N ILE A 52 12.49 3.14 -8.34
CA ILE A 52 11.33 2.24 -8.21
C ILE A 52 10.09 2.95 -8.73
N GLY A 53 9.43 2.37 -9.72
CA GLY A 53 8.22 2.91 -10.31
C GLY A 53 6.94 2.48 -9.60
N VAL A 54 5.86 3.22 -9.84
CA VAL A 54 4.52 2.86 -9.36
C VAL A 54 4.07 1.49 -9.90
N PRO A 55 4.28 1.14 -11.19
CA PRO A 55 3.92 -0.18 -11.70
C PRO A 55 4.66 -1.33 -11.01
N GLU A 56 5.96 -1.14 -10.72
CA GLU A 56 6.76 -2.13 -9.99
C GLU A 56 6.23 -2.35 -8.57
N TYR A 57 5.87 -1.26 -7.91
CA TYR A 57 5.33 -1.29 -6.56
C TYR A 57 3.98 -2.00 -6.50
N LEU A 58 3.10 -1.75 -7.48
CA LEU A 58 1.83 -2.45 -7.66
C LEU A 58 2.03 -3.94 -7.95
N LEU A 59 2.95 -4.26 -8.85
CA LEU A 59 3.24 -5.65 -9.22
C LEU A 59 3.75 -6.44 -8.01
N MET A 60 4.72 -5.88 -7.27
CA MET A 60 5.28 -6.52 -6.09
C MET A 60 4.21 -6.77 -5.01
N ASN A 61 3.34 -5.79 -4.76
CA ASN A 61 2.23 -5.96 -3.83
C ASN A 61 1.25 -7.04 -4.29
N SER A 62 0.93 -7.09 -5.57
CA SER A 62 0.02 -8.08 -6.16
C SER A 62 0.61 -9.50 -6.07
N VAL A 63 1.88 -9.67 -6.45
CA VAL A 63 2.58 -10.96 -6.35
C VAL A 63 2.66 -11.43 -4.90
N ALA A 64 3.03 -10.54 -3.97
CA ALA A 64 3.08 -10.87 -2.55
C ALA A 64 1.70 -11.29 -2.02
N GLY A 65 0.63 -10.59 -2.39
CA GLY A 65 -0.75 -10.92 -2.01
C GLY A 65 -1.18 -12.29 -2.54
N VAL A 66 -0.91 -12.60 -3.80
CA VAL A 66 -1.24 -13.91 -4.40
C VAL A 66 -0.45 -15.03 -3.73
N LEU A 67 0.86 -14.87 -3.57
CA LEU A 67 1.70 -15.87 -2.90
C LEU A 67 1.24 -16.12 -1.47
N TYR A 68 0.92 -15.04 -0.74
CA TYR A 68 0.44 -15.16 0.63
C TYR A 68 -0.91 -15.88 0.70
N SER A 69 -1.87 -15.55 -0.17
CA SER A 69 -3.18 -16.20 -0.19
C SER A 69 -3.10 -17.70 -0.47
N LEU A 70 -2.09 -18.12 -1.25
CA LEU A 70 -1.87 -19.53 -1.58
C LEU A 70 -1.16 -20.31 -0.45
N VAL A 71 -0.21 -19.67 0.23
CA VAL A 71 0.70 -20.36 1.18
C VAL A 71 0.42 -20.00 2.62
N GLY A 72 -0.11 -18.81 2.91
CA GLY A 72 -0.17 -18.26 4.27
C GLY A 72 -1.18 -18.91 5.20
N CYS A 73 -2.15 -19.68 4.70
CA CYS A 73 -3.22 -20.34 5.48
C CYS A 73 -3.93 -19.42 6.50
N GLN A 74 -3.93 -18.08 6.22
CA GLN A 74 -4.54 -17.09 7.11
C GLN A 74 -5.46 -16.18 6.28
N PRO A 75 -6.77 -16.47 6.21
CA PRO A 75 -7.69 -15.79 5.30
C PRO A 75 -7.99 -14.33 5.69
N LEU A 76 -7.73 -13.95 6.94
CA LEU A 76 -8.05 -12.61 7.45
C LEU A 76 -6.93 -11.57 7.23
N LEU A 77 -5.75 -12.00 6.75
CA LEU A 77 -4.63 -11.09 6.55
C LEU A 77 -4.65 -10.51 5.14
N VAL A 78 -4.62 -9.19 5.05
CA VAL A 78 -4.47 -8.47 3.79
C VAL A 78 -3.11 -7.79 3.75
N LEU A 79 -2.29 -8.17 2.78
CA LEU A 79 -0.99 -7.55 2.54
C LEU A 79 -1.18 -6.22 1.81
N ARG A 80 -0.62 -5.16 2.37
CA ARG A 80 -0.57 -3.84 1.75
C ARG A 80 0.69 -3.10 2.18
N PRO A 81 1.22 -2.21 1.34
CA PRO A 81 2.32 -1.35 1.76
C PRO A 81 1.86 -0.41 2.88
N THR A 82 2.79 -0.09 3.76
CA THR A 82 2.56 0.81 4.90
C THR A 82 3.57 1.94 4.91
N GLY A 83 3.21 3.09 5.50
CA GLY A 83 4.08 4.25 5.62
C GLY A 83 5.45 3.93 6.22
N PRO A 84 5.53 3.22 7.36
CA PRO A 84 6.83 2.85 7.95
C PRO A 84 7.74 2.04 7.03
N ILE A 85 7.21 1.08 6.27
CA ILE A 85 7.98 0.31 5.28
C ILE A 85 8.48 1.19 4.14
N THR A 86 7.64 2.10 3.67
CA THR A 86 8.00 3.08 2.65
C THR A 86 9.14 3.98 3.13
N LEU A 87 9.11 4.41 4.39
CA LEU A 87 10.13 5.23 5.02
C LEU A 87 11.46 4.47 5.14
N ILE A 88 11.43 3.18 5.51
CA ILE A 88 12.62 2.32 5.52
C ILE A 88 13.21 2.23 4.11
N LEU A 89 12.39 1.99 3.09
CA LEU A 89 12.84 1.88 1.70
C LEU A 89 13.54 3.16 1.22
N THR A 90 12.96 4.32 1.51
CA THR A 90 13.55 5.62 1.14
C THR A 90 14.86 5.90 1.90
N THR A 91 14.92 5.52 3.16
CA THR A 91 16.15 5.63 3.97
C THR A 91 17.25 4.70 3.45
N LEU A 92 16.92 3.47 3.06
CA LEU A 92 17.86 2.54 2.41
C LEU A 92 18.41 3.14 1.12
N TYR A 93 17.57 3.78 0.32
CA TYR A 93 18.02 4.46 -0.90
C TYR A 93 19.01 5.58 -0.58
N GLN A 94 18.70 6.46 0.37
CA GLN A 94 19.59 7.54 0.79
C GLN A 94 20.92 7.02 1.31
N LEU A 95 20.91 5.94 2.10
CA LEU A 95 22.10 5.32 2.65
C LEU A 95 23.00 4.75 1.54
N THR A 96 22.42 4.10 0.53
CA THR A 96 23.17 3.57 -0.61
C THR A 96 23.80 4.68 -1.43
N GLN A 97 23.09 5.78 -1.65
CA GLN A 97 23.64 6.94 -2.34
C GLN A 97 24.82 7.58 -1.55
N ALA A 98 24.68 7.71 -0.23
CA ALA A 98 25.72 8.26 0.63
C ALA A 98 27.01 7.41 0.64
N ASN A 99 26.89 6.09 0.51
CA ASN A 99 28.02 5.15 0.53
C ASN A 99 28.48 4.70 -0.86
N GLY A 100 27.91 5.22 -1.94
CA GLY A 100 28.25 4.82 -3.31
C GLY A 100 27.94 3.36 -3.63
N LEU A 101 26.96 2.76 -2.96
CA LEU A 101 26.57 1.38 -3.15
C LEU A 101 25.45 1.25 -4.21
N HIS A 102 25.38 0.11 -4.88
CA HIS A 102 24.30 -0.19 -5.79
C HIS A 102 23.01 -0.50 -5.01
N PHE A 103 21.94 0.28 -5.24
CA PHE A 103 20.70 0.22 -4.46
C PHE A 103 20.01 -1.16 -4.52
N PHE A 104 19.81 -1.74 -5.72
CA PHE A 104 19.02 -2.97 -5.83
C PHE A 104 19.70 -4.22 -5.23
N PRO A 105 21.02 -4.46 -5.44
CA PRO A 105 21.70 -5.52 -4.72
C PRO A 105 21.64 -5.34 -3.19
N PHE A 106 21.79 -4.10 -2.71
CA PHE A 106 21.71 -3.78 -1.30
C PHE A 106 20.31 -4.06 -0.74
N LEU A 107 19.26 -3.60 -1.43
CA LEU A 107 17.87 -3.84 -1.06
C LEU A 107 17.54 -5.34 -1.02
N ALA A 108 17.99 -6.10 -2.01
CA ALA A 108 17.78 -7.54 -2.05
C ALA A 108 18.51 -8.25 -0.90
N CYS A 109 19.74 -7.86 -0.61
CA CYS A 109 20.51 -8.40 0.51
C CYS A 109 19.82 -8.11 1.85
N THR A 110 19.40 -6.88 2.09
CA THR A 110 18.64 -6.49 3.29
C THR A 110 17.34 -7.29 3.40
N GLY A 111 16.61 -7.46 2.29
CA GLY A 111 15.39 -8.28 2.25
C GLY A 111 15.63 -9.73 2.63
N ILE A 112 16.74 -10.33 2.20
CA ILE A 112 17.13 -11.71 2.58
C ILE A 112 17.42 -11.78 4.08
N PHE A 113 18.19 -10.84 4.64
CA PHE A 113 18.47 -10.82 6.08
C PHE A 113 17.21 -10.64 6.91
N VAL A 114 16.31 -9.74 6.52
CA VAL A 114 15.00 -9.58 7.18
C VAL A 114 14.19 -10.86 7.09
N GLY A 115 14.16 -11.51 5.92
CA GLY A 115 13.46 -12.79 5.74
C GLY A 115 14.01 -13.90 6.64
N VAL A 116 15.34 -14.03 6.73
CA VAL A 116 15.99 -14.99 7.63
C VAL A 116 15.69 -14.66 9.09
N LEU A 117 15.75 -13.40 9.48
CA LEU A 117 15.44 -12.97 10.85
C LEU A 117 13.97 -13.29 11.21
N MET A 118 13.03 -12.98 10.33
CA MET A 118 11.60 -13.30 10.52
C MET A 118 11.38 -14.80 10.61
N PHE A 119 12.08 -15.59 9.80
CA PHE A 119 12.01 -17.04 9.87
C PHE A 119 12.54 -17.57 11.23
N LEU A 120 13.65 -17.03 11.72
CA LEU A 120 14.18 -17.38 13.05
C LEU A 120 13.21 -17.00 14.17
N ILE A 121 12.59 -15.82 14.10
CA ILE A 121 11.56 -15.37 15.05
C ILE A 121 10.39 -16.36 15.07
N ALA A 122 9.96 -16.82 13.89
CA ALA A 122 8.88 -17.80 13.77
C ALA A 122 9.26 -19.18 14.33
N VAL A 123 10.47 -19.67 14.02
CA VAL A 123 10.96 -20.98 14.51
C VAL A 123 11.19 -21.00 16.03
N LEU A 124 11.68 -19.88 16.59
CA LEU A 124 11.88 -19.72 18.02
C LEU A 124 10.59 -19.36 18.78
N GLU A 125 9.47 -19.26 18.07
CA GLU A 125 8.15 -18.91 18.63
C GLU A 125 8.17 -17.57 19.44
N LEU A 126 9.07 -16.66 19.08
CA LEU A 126 9.22 -15.38 19.78
C LEU A 126 7.96 -14.50 19.65
N SER A 127 7.09 -14.79 18.68
CA SER A 127 5.79 -14.13 18.53
C SER A 127 4.87 -14.30 19.75
N GLN A 128 5.07 -15.35 20.58
CA GLN A 128 4.32 -15.53 21.82
C GLN A 128 4.56 -14.38 22.83
N TYR A 129 5.73 -13.75 22.79
CA TYR A 129 5.98 -12.55 23.63
C TYR A 129 5.07 -11.37 23.29
N MET A 130 4.48 -11.35 22.08
CA MET A 130 3.49 -10.33 21.70
C MET A 130 2.17 -10.46 22.47
N GLU A 131 1.87 -11.63 23.04
CA GLU A 131 0.71 -11.81 23.93
C GLU A 131 0.84 -11.00 25.22
N ASN A 132 2.08 -10.78 25.68
CA ASN A 132 2.36 -9.94 26.85
C ASN A 132 2.18 -8.46 26.59
N LEU A 133 1.98 -8.04 25.32
CA LEU A 133 1.70 -6.65 24.98
C LEU A 133 0.29 -6.30 25.48
N THR A 134 0.22 -5.32 26.37
CA THR A 134 -1.04 -4.83 26.90
C THR A 134 -1.93 -4.26 25.77
N LEU A 135 -3.25 -4.31 25.96
CA LEU A 135 -4.20 -3.68 25.04
C LEU A 135 -3.85 -2.20 24.81
N PHE A 136 -3.49 -1.49 25.86
CA PHE A 136 -3.06 -0.10 25.81
C PHE A 136 -1.86 0.09 24.85
N GLY A 137 -0.84 -0.79 24.90
CA GLY A 137 0.30 -0.72 24.00
C GLY A 137 -0.09 -0.90 22.52
N LYS A 138 -1.03 -1.80 22.25
CA LYS A 138 -1.57 -2.01 20.88
C LYS A 138 -2.34 -0.78 20.38
N ASP A 139 -3.15 -0.17 21.25
CA ASP A 139 -3.94 1.02 20.92
C ASP A 139 -3.04 2.24 20.67
N VAL A 140 -2.01 2.43 21.49
CA VAL A 140 -1.01 3.50 21.28
C VAL A 140 -0.30 3.33 19.97
N PHE A 141 0.13 2.10 19.62
CA PHE A 141 0.76 1.82 18.32
C PHE A 141 -0.20 2.11 17.15
N ALA A 142 -1.45 1.67 17.26
CA ALA A 142 -2.47 1.94 16.25
C ALA A 142 -2.70 3.45 16.06
N CYS A 143 -2.81 4.20 17.16
CA CYS A 143 -2.95 5.65 17.15
C CYS A 143 -1.75 6.33 16.47
N PHE A 144 -0.54 5.89 16.77
CA PHE A 144 0.69 6.40 16.16
C PHE A 144 0.70 6.18 14.64
N VAL A 145 0.37 4.96 14.18
CA VAL A 145 0.30 4.65 12.75
C VAL A 145 -0.78 5.46 12.04
N CYS A 146 -1.97 5.59 12.64
CA CYS A 146 -3.04 6.42 12.08
C CYS A 146 -2.64 7.89 11.98
N SER A 147 -1.91 8.41 12.98
CA SER A 147 -1.40 9.79 12.98
C SER A 147 -0.41 10.03 11.83
N ILE A 148 0.46 9.06 11.55
CA ILE A 148 1.37 9.13 10.39
C ILE A 148 0.57 9.22 9.08
N TYR A 149 -0.44 8.39 8.89
CA TYR A 149 -1.25 8.44 7.67
C TYR A 149 -2.00 9.77 7.49
N ILE A 150 -2.52 10.33 8.58
CA ILE A 150 -3.17 11.65 8.55
C ILE A 150 -2.14 12.72 8.17
N TRP A 151 -0.97 12.68 8.78
CA TRP A 151 0.12 13.60 8.48
C TRP A 151 0.57 13.51 7.02
N ASP A 152 0.79 12.30 6.50
CA ASP A 152 1.17 12.07 5.11
C ASP A 152 0.10 12.59 4.13
N GLY A 153 -1.17 12.37 4.46
CA GLY A 153 -2.28 12.90 3.65
C GLY A 153 -2.32 14.43 3.63
N LEU A 154 -2.17 15.08 4.79
CA LEU A 154 -2.16 16.53 4.89
C LEU A 154 -0.92 17.15 4.25
N SER A 155 0.25 16.57 4.50
CA SER A 155 1.51 17.04 3.91
C SER A 155 1.53 16.86 2.39
N GLY A 156 0.93 15.79 1.86
CA GLY A 156 0.77 15.58 0.44
C GLY A 156 -0.07 16.66 -0.23
N VAL A 157 -1.19 17.06 0.42
CA VAL A 157 -2.01 18.18 -0.06
C VAL A 157 -1.24 19.50 0.02
N ALA A 158 -0.53 19.77 1.12
CA ALA A 158 0.28 20.99 1.27
C ALA A 158 1.38 21.06 0.20
N ALA A 159 2.10 19.97 -0.01
CA ALA A 159 3.15 19.87 -1.03
C ALA A 159 2.63 20.11 -2.46
N LEU A 160 1.35 19.82 -2.73
CA LEU A 160 0.74 20.12 -4.03
C LEU A 160 0.68 21.63 -4.28
N PHE A 161 0.33 22.42 -3.26
CA PHE A 161 0.31 23.88 -3.35
C PHE A 161 1.72 24.47 -3.48
N ASP A 162 2.68 23.93 -2.78
CA ASP A 162 4.08 24.39 -2.84
C ASP A 162 4.73 24.10 -4.20
N ARG A 163 4.41 22.97 -4.82
CA ARG A 163 4.96 22.55 -6.12
C ARG A 163 4.36 23.30 -7.31
N HIS A 164 3.11 23.77 -7.19
CA HIS A 164 2.37 24.38 -8.28
C HIS A 164 1.71 25.70 -7.83
N PRO A 165 2.49 26.70 -7.39
CA PRO A 165 1.94 27.96 -6.89
C PRO A 165 1.15 28.73 -7.96
N GLU A 166 1.52 28.57 -9.23
CA GLU A 166 0.87 29.22 -10.39
C GLU A 166 -0.50 28.60 -10.72
N GLU A 167 -0.76 27.36 -10.26
CA GLU A 167 -1.94 26.57 -10.59
C GLU A 167 -2.88 26.40 -9.39
N GLY A 168 -3.05 27.42 -8.57
CA GLY A 168 -3.85 27.35 -7.34
C GLY A 168 -5.28 26.83 -7.55
N ALA A 169 -5.90 27.10 -8.69
CA ALA A 169 -7.22 26.59 -9.04
C ALA A 169 -7.24 25.06 -9.17
N LYS A 170 -6.18 24.45 -9.72
CA LYS A 170 -6.05 22.99 -9.84
C LYS A 170 -5.80 22.36 -8.48
N CYS A 171 -5.00 22.98 -7.62
CA CYS A 171 -4.75 22.53 -6.27
C CYS A 171 -6.03 22.53 -5.43
N LEU A 172 -6.81 23.62 -5.50
CA LEU A 172 -8.11 23.71 -4.83
C LEU A 172 -9.11 22.68 -5.36
N LEU A 173 -9.11 22.40 -6.67
CA LEU A 173 -9.97 21.39 -7.26
C LEU A 173 -9.59 19.97 -6.75
N SER A 174 -8.29 19.66 -6.69
CA SER A 174 -7.80 18.39 -6.14
C SER A 174 -8.17 18.23 -4.67
N LEU A 175 -8.02 19.29 -3.87
CA LEU A 175 -8.46 19.31 -2.48
C LEU A 175 -9.98 19.08 -2.36
N ASN A 176 -10.77 19.74 -3.20
CA ASN A 176 -12.23 19.60 -3.22
C ASN A 176 -12.63 18.15 -3.56
N TYR A 177 -12.01 17.52 -4.56
CA TYR A 177 -12.27 16.11 -4.89
C TYR A 177 -11.92 15.19 -3.72
N THR A 178 -10.78 15.40 -3.07
CA THR A 178 -10.37 14.62 -1.90
C THR A 178 -11.39 14.74 -0.77
N LEU A 179 -11.79 15.96 -0.42
CA LEU A 179 -12.80 16.20 0.61
C LEU A 179 -14.16 15.58 0.23
N THR A 180 -14.56 15.70 -1.04
CA THR A 180 -15.81 15.13 -1.53
C THR A 180 -15.81 13.60 -1.41
N ILE A 181 -14.70 12.92 -1.78
CA ILE A 181 -14.58 11.46 -1.61
C ILE A 181 -14.70 11.07 -0.14
N VAL A 182 -13.99 11.78 0.76
CA VAL A 182 -14.03 11.49 2.19
C VAL A 182 -15.44 11.67 2.76
N VAL A 183 -16.08 12.80 2.46
CA VAL A 183 -17.44 13.10 2.95
C VAL A 183 -18.44 12.08 2.40
N LEU A 184 -18.38 11.73 1.13
CA LEU A 184 -19.27 10.72 0.52
C LEU A 184 -19.04 9.34 1.11
N ALA A 185 -17.77 8.92 1.29
CA ALA A 185 -17.46 7.63 1.89
C ALA A 185 -17.97 7.52 3.32
N LEU A 186 -17.80 8.57 4.13
CA LEU A 186 -18.34 8.63 5.48
C LEU A 186 -19.87 8.62 5.48
N TRP A 187 -20.49 9.37 4.58
CA TRP A 187 -21.95 9.43 4.48
C TRP A 187 -22.54 8.07 4.07
N PHE A 188 -21.98 7.40 3.08
CA PHE A 188 -22.39 6.06 2.67
C PHE A 188 -22.15 5.02 3.78
N SER A 189 -21.01 5.07 4.46
CA SER A 189 -20.72 4.19 5.59
C SER A 189 -21.71 4.33 6.75
N HIS A 190 -22.25 5.52 6.96
CA HIS A 190 -23.29 5.78 7.97
C HIS A 190 -24.73 5.56 7.47
N ALA A 191 -24.91 5.14 6.21
CA ALA A 191 -26.24 4.90 5.63
C ALA A 191 -27.11 3.93 6.43
N PRO A 192 -26.61 2.84 7.08
CA PRO A 192 -27.43 1.94 7.88
C PRO A 192 -28.16 2.62 9.04
N TYR A 193 -27.57 3.67 9.61
CA TYR A 193 -28.16 4.44 10.73
C TYR A 193 -29.14 5.50 10.27
N SER A 194 -29.20 5.80 8.97
CA SER A 194 -30.09 6.79 8.41
C SER A 194 -31.49 6.21 8.18
N ARG A 195 -32.49 7.09 8.16
CA ARG A 195 -33.89 6.73 7.81
C ARG A 195 -34.17 6.87 6.30
N LEU A 196 -33.17 7.27 5.53
CA LEU A 196 -33.27 7.41 4.07
C LEU A 196 -33.09 6.03 3.43
N PHE A 197 -33.80 5.77 2.36
CA PHE A 197 -33.73 4.53 1.58
C PHE A 197 -34.24 3.26 2.28
N THR A 198 -34.44 2.21 1.49
CA THR A 198 -34.82 0.89 1.99
C THR A 198 -33.62 0.19 2.68
N ALA A 199 -33.91 -0.79 3.55
CA ALA A 199 -32.87 -1.51 4.29
C ALA A 199 -31.78 -2.10 3.36
N ARG A 200 -32.19 -2.72 2.23
CA ARG A 200 -31.26 -3.29 1.25
C ARG A 200 -30.34 -2.25 0.59
N VAL A 201 -30.88 -1.08 0.27
CA VAL A 201 -30.10 0.01 -0.34
C VAL A 201 -29.11 0.59 0.67
N ARG A 202 -29.49 0.73 1.94
CA ARG A 202 -28.60 1.22 2.99
C ARG A 202 -27.44 0.27 3.25
N GLU A 203 -27.73 -1.03 3.25
CA GLU A 203 -26.70 -2.08 3.39
C GLU A 203 -25.73 -2.06 2.21
N PHE A 204 -26.27 -2.02 0.98
CA PHE A 204 -25.47 -1.87 -0.23
C PHE A 204 -24.57 -0.62 -0.21
N LEU A 205 -25.13 0.54 0.17
CA LEU A 205 -24.34 1.79 0.24
C LEU A 205 -23.22 1.71 1.26
N ALA A 206 -23.44 1.05 2.40
CA ALA A 206 -22.42 0.89 3.42
C ALA A 206 -21.32 -0.09 3.00
N GLU A 207 -21.68 -1.21 2.38
CA GLU A 207 -20.73 -2.21 1.90
C GLU A 207 -19.84 -1.69 0.77
N TYR A 208 -20.39 -0.86 -0.12
CA TYR A 208 -19.67 -0.28 -1.26
C TYR A 208 -19.27 1.19 -1.05
N ALA A 209 -19.24 1.67 0.20
CA ALA A 209 -19.06 3.09 0.50
C ALA A 209 -17.82 3.70 -0.16
N LEU A 210 -16.64 3.09 -0.02
CA LEU A 210 -15.40 3.59 -0.59
C LEU A 210 -15.34 3.44 -2.13
N PRO A 211 -15.59 2.26 -2.72
CA PRO A 211 -15.63 2.11 -4.17
C PRO A 211 -16.61 3.04 -4.85
N LEU A 212 -17.81 3.15 -4.29
CA LEU A 212 -18.87 3.97 -4.86
C LEU A 212 -18.54 5.46 -4.82
N SER A 213 -17.97 5.96 -3.71
CA SER A 213 -17.55 7.36 -3.60
C SER A 213 -16.45 7.72 -4.61
N ILE A 214 -15.46 6.86 -4.79
CA ILE A 214 -14.40 7.05 -5.78
C ILE A 214 -14.97 7.05 -7.20
N LEU A 215 -15.76 6.04 -7.57
CA LEU A 215 -16.35 5.93 -8.90
C LEU A 215 -17.28 7.11 -9.21
N LEU A 216 -18.07 7.56 -8.23
CA LEU A 216 -18.97 8.68 -8.39
C LEU A 216 -18.21 9.98 -8.65
N VAL A 217 -17.17 10.27 -7.88
CA VAL A 217 -16.35 11.47 -8.08
C VAL A 217 -15.57 11.40 -9.40
N MET A 218 -15.02 10.23 -9.75
CA MET A 218 -14.35 10.03 -11.02
C MET A 218 -15.29 10.21 -12.22
N SER A 219 -16.53 9.75 -12.13
CA SER A 219 -17.53 9.92 -13.20
C SER A 219 -18.03 11.37 -13.34
N LEU A 220 -18.05 12.13 -12.25
CA LEU A 220 -18.42 13.55 -12.25
C LEU A 220 -17.28 14.47 -12.71
N SER A 221 -16.03 14.03 -12.53
CA SER A 221 -14.84 14.80 -12.90
C SER A 221 -14.83 15.32 -14.35
N PRO A 222 -15.19 14.55 -15.39
CA PRO A 222 -15.23 15.05 -16.78
C PRO A 222 -16.37 16.04 -17.06
N LEU A 223 -17.40 16.09 -16.20
CA LEU A 223 -18.51 17.05 -16.32
C LEU A 223 -18.13 18.44 -15.80
N CYS A 224 -17.11 18.54 -14.97
CA CYS A 224 -16.57 19.80 -14.53
C CYS A 224 -15.75 20.41 -15.68
N THR A 225 -16.04 21.66 -16.05
CA THR A 225 -15.40 22.42 -17.15
C THR A 225 -13.88 22.59 -16.95
N PHE A 226 -13.39 22.43 -15.74
CA PHE A 226 -11.96 22.46 -15.39
C PHE A 226 -11.34 21.08 -15.55
N ARG A 227 -10.92 20.74 -16.76
CA ARG A 227 -10.28 19.47 -17.14
C ARG A 227 -8.82 19.37 -16.68
N THR A 228 -8.52 19.71 -15.43
CA THR A 228 -7.13 19.87 -15.00
C THR A 228 -6.88 19.35 -13.58
N THR A 229 -7.09 18.04 -13.39
CA THR A 229 -6.54 17.35 -12.23
C THR A 229 -5.09 16.97 -12.49
N PHE A 230 -4.28 16.97 -11.44
CA PHE A 230 -2.94 16.39 -11.52
C PHE A 230 -3.06 14.89 -11.77
N THR A 231 -2.48 14.43 -12.86
CA THR A 231 -2.42 13.01 -13.19
C THR A 231 -1.11 12.43 -12.68
N ILE A 232 -1.19 11.27 -12.04
CA ILE A 232 0.01 10.48 -11.74
C ILE A 232 0.64 10.10 -13.08
N ARG A 233 1.83 10.61 -13.35
CA ARG A 233 2.59 10.20 -14.54
C ARG A 233 3.16 8.82 -14.26
N VAL A 234 2.52 7.80 -14.78
CA VAL A 234 3.15 6.49 -14.91
C VAL A 234 4.26 6.67 -15.95
N HIS A 235 5.51 6.52 -15.52
CA HIS A 235 6.65 6.64 -16.42
C HIS A 235 6.54 5.54 -17.46
N GLU A 236 6.19 5.91 -18.68
CA GLU A 236 6.29 4.99 -19.81
C GLU A 236 7.79 4.75 -20.04
N SER A 237 8.24 3.53 -19.76
CA SER A 237 9.56 3.09 -20.14
C SER A 237 9.68 3.25 -21.67
N LYS A 238 10.53 4.16 -22.13
CA LYS A 238 10.79 4.38 -23.57
C LYS A 238 11.44 3.18 -24.27
N HIS A 239 11.72 2.11 -23.53
CA HIS A 239 12.31 0.89 -24.08
C HIS A 239 11.21 -0.12 -24.36
N SER A 240 11.02 -0.39 -25.62
CA SER A 240 10.11 -1.38 -26.19
C SER A 240 10.15 -2.72 -25.44
N GLY A 241 9.09 -3.05 -24.74
CA GLY A 241 8.77 -4.39 -24.27
C GLY A 241 8.77 -4.64 -22.77
N GLU A 242 9.32 -3.76 -21.93
CA GLU A 242 9.36 -3.96 -20.48
C GLU A 242 8.37 -3.02 -19.76
N TRP A 243 7.14 -3.45 -19.69
CA TRP A 243 6.03 -2.68 -19.12
C TRP A 243 6.12 -2.43 -17.60
N PHE A 244 7.01 -3.14 -16.90
CA PHE A 244 7.02 -3.18 -15.44
C PHE A 244 8.21 -2.49 -14.79
N LEU A 245 9.25 -2.19 -15.54
CA LEU A 245 10.47 -1.63 -14.98
C LEU A 245 10.58 -0.14 -15.33
N SER A 246 10.68 0.69 -14.30
CA SER A 246 10.88 2.15 -14.45
C SER A 246 12.31 2.53 -14.81
N SER A 247 13.26 1.62 -14.59
CA SER A 247 14.67 1.75 -14.96
C SER A 247 15.11 0.56 -15.79
N SER A 248 16.03 0.76 -16.76
CA SER A 248 16.62 -0.32 -17.56
C SER A 248 17.55 -1.16 -16.71
N ARG A 249 17.03 -2.16 -16.04
CA ARG A 249 17.78 -3.06 -15.14
C ARG A 249 17.31 -4.51 -15.29
N PRO A 250 18.16 -5.51 -14.98
CA PRO A 250 17.69 -6.88 -14.90
C PRO A 250 16.70 -7.08 -13.76
N LEU A 251 15.72 -7.96 -13.95
CA LEU A 251 14.72 -8.34 -12.93
C LEU A 251 15.38 -8.86 -11.64
N PHE A 252 16.47 -9.61 -11.78
CA PHE A 252 17.25 -10.10 -10.64
C PHE A 252 18.54 -9.29 -10.51
N PRO A 253 18.75 -8.58 -9.40
CA PRO A 253 19.98 -7.83 -9.19
C PRO A 253 21.17 -8.77 -9.02
N ASP A 254 22.29 -8.40 -9.62
CA ASP A 254 23.55 -9.13 -9.45
C ASP A 254 24.14 -8.84 -8.08
N MET A 255 24.05 -9.82 -7.18
CA MET A 255 24.53 -9.71 -5.79
C MET A 255 26.07 -9.64 -5.70
N SER A 256 26.79 -10.06 -6.74
CA SER A 256 28.27 -10.05 -6.74
C SER A 256 28.85 -8.64 -6.73
N VAL A 257 28.06 -7.67 -7.16
CA VAL A 257 28.45 -6.24 -7.17
C VAL A 257 28.46 -5.62 -5.77
N LEU A 258 27.80 -6.26 -4.80
CA LEU A 258 27.78 -5.81 -3.42
C LEU A 258 29.07 -6.29 -2.73
N GLY A 259 30.07 -5.43 -2.57
CA GLY A 259 31.27 -5.77 -1.81
C GLY A 259 30.98 -6.15 -0.34
N GLY A 260 31.96 -6.77 0.33
CA GLY A 260 31.78 -7.23 1.72
C GLY A 260 31.30 -6.16 2.69
N GLN A 261 31.67 -4.90 2.48
CA GLN A 261 31.17 -3.77 3.29
C GLN A 261 29.67 -3.53 3.10
N GLY A 262 29.17 -3.66 1.86
CA GLY A 262 27.75 -3.52 1.58
C GLY A 262 26.91 -4.63 2.22
N VAL A 263 27.42 -5.87 2.23
CA VAL A 263 26.77 -7.01 2.88
C VAL A 263 26.70 -6.82 4.40
N LEU A 264 27.80 -6.38 5.02
CA LEU A 264 27.82 -6.08 6.46
C LEU A 264 26.84 -4.97 6.84
N LEU A 265 26.77 -3.91 6.06
CA LEU A 265 25.87 -2.79 6.29
C LEU A 265 24.40 -3.24 6.14
N ALA A 266 24.11 -4.11 5.16
CA ALA A 266 22.78 -4.68 4.97
C ALA A 266 22.35 -5.61 6.12
N ALA A 267 23.29 -6.31 6.76
CA ALA A 267 23.03 -7.17 7.90
C ALA A 267 22.81 -6.39 9.22
N MET A 268 23.32 -5.16 9.31
CA MET A 268 23.17 -4.30 10.49
C MET A 268 21.87 -3.49 10.50
N MET A 269 21.20 -3.39 9.38
CA MET A 269 19.91 -2.70 9.23
C MET A 269 18.73 -3.65 9.37
#